data_1e8e65eeee6325902e6ab0fe8cbe3208
#
_entry.id   1e8e65eeee6325902e6ab0fe8cbe3208
#
_cell.length_a   1.000
_cell.length_b   1.000
_cell.length_c   1.000
_cell.angle_alpha   90.00
_cell.angle_beta   90.00
_cell.angle_gamma   90.00
#
_symmetry.space_group_name_H-M   'P 1'
#
loop_
_entity.id
_entity.type
_entity.pdbx_description
1 polymer ?
#
loop_
_entity_poly.entity_id
_entity_poly.type
_entity_poly.pdbx_seq_one_letter_code
_entity_poly.pdbx_strand_id
1 'polypeptide(L)'
;AGVELRLEKDAELIACRNIDFYGHYVTDKDMSRYDTGVGTANQNCASDTIWSQALVIARHADGAAITGCGRIDGGGIRNPLGEEGMRGPHTVLVAETAGFTMSGISIDNSSNYAVLGYELTDCKFNGLKITGGWDGIHIRGGESVNVSECEFSTGDDCMAGGYWHNMVIDRCRFNSSCNGLRMIMPSEDVWISDCAFIGPGRSPHRTTSDKGGDMLHAMIFEPGGWGDAPGTLSGICVKN
;
A
#
# COMPACT_ATOMS: atom_id res chain seq x y z
N ALA A 1 20.85 2.01 11.35
CA ALA A 1 19.88 2.85 12.02
C ALA A 1 19.83 4.22 11.36
N GLY A 2 18.63 4.70 10.99
CA GLY A 2 18.40 6.08 10.60
C GLY A 2 18.96 6.51 9.22
N VAL A 3 18.70 5.76 8.16
CA VAL A 3 18.99 6.21 6.80
C VAL A 3 17.81 7.02 6.27
N GLU A 4 18.07 8.18 5.69
CA GLU A 4 17.06 8.99 5.02
C GLU A 4 17.32 9.04 3.50
N LEU A 5 16.29 8.68 2.72
CA LEU A 5 16.19 9.02 1.30
C LEU A 5 15.39 10.32 1.20
N ARG A 6 16.07 11.43 0.91
CA ARG A 6 15.42 12.72 0.80
C ARG A 6 15.31 13.16 -0.65
N LEU A 7 14.09 13.37 -1.10
CA LEU A 7 13.78 13.88 -2.42
C LEU A 7 13.40 15.35 -2.32
N GLU A 8 14.31 16.23 -2.66
CA GLU A 8 14.08 17.68 -2.65
C GLU A 8 13.11 18.08 -3.77
N LYS A 9 12.69 19.34 -3.77
CA LYS A 9 11.84 19.89 -4.83
C LYS A 9 12.46 19.61 -6.20
N ASP A 10 11.63 19.16 -7.12
CA ASP A 10 11.98 18.79 -8.50
C ASP A 10 12.90 17.56 -8.63
N ALA A 11 13.22 16.88 -7.52
CA ALA A 11 13.89 15.59 -7.57
C ALA A 11 12.91 14.48 -7.93
N GLU A 12 13.31 13.63 -8.88
CA GLU A 12 12.51 12.48 -9.32
C GLU A 12 13.29 11.17 -9.23
N LEU A 13 12.68 10.17 -8.62
CA LEU A 13 13.12 8.78 -8.70
C LEU A 13 12.19 8.05 -9.68
N ILE A 14 12.73 7.64 -10.83
CA ILE A 14 11.93 7.06 -11.90
C ILE A 14 12.24 5.57 -12.04
N ALA A 15 11.21 4.75 -12.07
CA ALA A 15 11.30 3.31 -12.21
C ALA A 15 11.89 2.90 -13.55
N CYS A 16 12.86 1.99 -13.54
CA CYS A 16 13.44 1.40 -14.75
C CYS A 16 12.43 0.44 -15.38
N ARG A 17 12.26 0.49 -16.71
CA ARG A 17 11.31 -0.38 -17.41
C ARG A 17 11.74 -1.84 -17.50
N ASN A 18 13.01 -2.15 -17.29
CA ASN A 18 13.48 -3.53 -17.26
C ASN A 18 13.26 -4.14 -15.89
N ILE A 19 12.30 -5.05 -15.80
CA ILE A 19 11.90 -5.71 -14.56
C ILE A 19 12.99 -6.61 -13.96
N ASP A 20 13.95 -7.07 -14.75
CA ASP A 20 15.06 -7.92 -14.27
C ASP A 20 16.01 -7.18 -13.33
N PHE A 21 15.96 -5.85 -13.31
CA PHE A 21 16.79 -5.03 -12.42
C PHE A 21 16.19 -4.82 -11.02
N TYR A 22 14.93 -5.26 -10.80
CA TYR A 22 14.30 -5.07 -9.50
C TYR A 22 14.69 -6.18 -8.54
N GLY A 23 15.18 -5.76 -7.38
CA GLY A 23 15.30 -6.65 -6.22
C GLY A 23 13.93 -7.06 -5.71
N HIS A 24 13.91 -8.12 -4.92
CA HIS A 24 12.71 -8.59 -4.23
C HIS A 24 12.95 -8.68 -2.73
N TYR A 25 11.87 -8.60 -1.98
CA TYR A 25 11.90 -8.78 -0.54
C TYR A 25 12.20 -10.24 -0.20
N VAL A 26 13.07 -10.47 0.75
CA VAL A 26 13.42 -11.80 1.25
C VAL A 26 13.25 -11.80 2.77
N THR A 27 12.59 -12.81 3.30
CA THR A 27 12.43 -13.00 4.75
C THR A 27 12.65 -14.44 5.13
N ASP A 28 13.09 -14.67 6.34
CA ASP A 28 13.17 -15.97 7.00
C ASP A 28 11.98 -16.24 7.93
N LYS A 29 11.07 -15.26 8.06
CA LYS A 29 9.83 -15.41 8.80
C LYS A 29 8.76 -16.12 7.97
N ASP A 30 7.89 -16.83 8.66
CA ASP A 30 6.64 -17.33 8.08
C ASP A 30 5.66 -16.18 7.92
N MET A 31 5.45 -15.75 6.67
CA MET A 31 4.49 -14.72 6.30
C MET A 31 3.17 -15.26 5.73
N SER A 32 2.97 -16.59 5.79
CA SER A 32 1.82 -17.25 5.16
C SER A 32 0.45 -16.73 5.62
N ARG A 33 0.36 -16.21 6.83
CA ARG A 33 -0.88 -15.57 7.33
C ARG A 33 -1.33 -14.36 6.51
N TYR A 34 -0.43 -13.77 5.74
CA TYR A 34 -0.70 -12.63 4.89
C TYR A 34 -0.99 -13.00 3.44
N ASP A 35 -0.86 -14.26 3.08
CA ASP A 35 -1.02 -14.72 1.71
C ASP A 35 -2.51 -14.75 1.33
N THR A 36 -2.79 -14.39 0.10
CA THR A 36 -4.13 -14.46 -0.44
C THR A 36 -4.38 -15.81 -1.11
N GLY A 37 -4.80 -16.75 -0.31
CA GLY A 37 -5.38 -18.01 -0.77
C GLY A 37 -4.50 -18.88 -1.70
N VAL A 38 -4.33 -20.11 -1.30
CA VAL A 38 -3.69 -21.15 -2.11
C VAL A 38 -4.57 -21.44 -3.34
N GLY A 39 -4.00 -21.33 -4.54
CA GLY A 39 -4.65 -21.76 -5.79
C GLY A 39 -5.31 -20.67 -6.61
N THR A 40 -5.20 -19.41 -6.24
CA THR A 40 -5.52 -18.30 -7.15
C THR A 40 -4.33 -18.06 -8.10
N ALA A 41 -4.60 -17.59 -9.30
CA ALA A 41 -3.55 -17.17 -10.26
C ALA A 41 -2.70 -16.00 -9.73
N ASN A 42 -2.99 -15.51 -8.56
CA ASN A 42 -2.36 -14.39 -7.89
C ASN A 42 -1.43 -14.94 -6.82
N GLN A 43 -0.15 -14.98 -7.11
CA GLN A 43 0.87 -15.35 -6.14
C GLN A 43 1.19 -14.15 -5.22
N ASN A 44 0.16 -13.59 -4.64
CA ASN A 44 0.17 -12.42 -3.79
C ASN A 44 0.67 -12.78 -2.38
N CYS A 45 1.89 -13.31 -2.32
CA CYS A 45 2.51 -13.75 -1.08
C CYS A 45 3.96 -13.21 -0.94
N ALA A 46 4.37 -13.00 0.30
CA ALA A 46 5.68 -12.40 0.60
C ALA A 46 6.87 -13.23 0.10
N SER A 47 6.70 -14.54 -0.02
CA SER A 47 7.75 -15.46 -0.52
C SER A 47 7.84 -15.54 -2.04
N ASP A 48 6.86 -15.00 -2.78
CA ASP A 48 6.91 -14.95 -4.23
C ASP A 48 7.88 -13.87 -4.71
N THR A 49 8.86 -14.26 -5.51
CA THR A 49 9.93 -13.36 -5.95
C THR A 49 9.47 -12.30 -6.94
N ILE A 50 8.36 -12.55 -7.65
CA ILE A 50 7.78 -11.59 -8.60
C ILE A 50 6.89 -10.62 -7.84
N TRP A 51 6.03 -11.14 -6.99
CA TRP A 51 5.16 -10.32 -6.14
C TRP A 51 5.95 -9.35 -5.26
N SER A 52 7.04 -9.81 -4.65
CA SER A 52 7.82 -9.03 -3.68
C SER A 52 8.87 -8.10 -4.30
N GLN A 53 8.88 -7.93 -5.63
CA GLN A 53 9.70 -6.90 -6.29
C GLN A 53 9.25 -5.49 -5.96
N ALA A 54 10.22 -4.59 -5.71
CA ALA A 54 9.93 -3.17 -5.53
C ALA A 54 11.08 -2.28 -6.01
N LEU A 55 10.76 -1.01 -6.34
CA LEU A 55 11.75 0.00 -6.70
C LEU A 55 12.60 0.40 -5.49
N VAL A 56 11.97 0.55 -4.33
CA VAL A 56 12.64 0.80 -3.05
C VAL A 56 12.22 -0.26 -2.05
N ILE A 57 13.20 -0.93 -1.44
CA ILE A 57 12.96 -1.93 -0.39
C ILE A 57 13.62 -1.45 0.90
N ALA A 58 12.83 -1.25 1.95
CA ALA A 58 13.26 -0.95 3.31
C ALA A 58 12.91 -2.13 4.23
N ARG A 59 13.86 -3.04 4.44
CA ARG A 59 13.71 -4.21 5.32
C ARG A 59 14.65 -4.10 6.50
N HIS A 60 14.16 -4.37 7.72
CA HIS A 60 14.93 -4.20 8.96
C HIS A 60 15.60 -2.81 9.04
N ALA A 61 14.91 -1.82 8.54
CA ALA A 61 15.41 -0.47 8.36
C ALA A 61 14.88 0.48 9.46
N ASP A 62 15.08 0.09 10.71
CA ASP A 62 14.53 0.81 11.85
C ASP A 62 14.96 2.28 11.87
N GLY A 63 13.99 3.17 12.02
CA GLY A 63 14.18 4.60 11.99
C GLY A 63 14.58 5.17 10.63
N ALA A 64 14.48 4.39 9.55
CA ALA A 64 14.72 4.92 8.21
C ALA A 64 13.56 5.82 7.75
N ALA A 65 13.85 6.68 6.78
CA ALA A 65 12.86 7.61 6.28
C ALA A 65 12.97 7.84 4.76
N ILE A 66 11.82 8.14 4.14
CA ILE A 66 11.73 8.72 2.81
C ILE A 66 10.99 10.05 2.94
N THR A 67 11.66 11.16 2.69
CA THR A 67 11.10 12.48 2.96
C THR A 67 11.34 13.48 1.84
N GLY A 68 10.74 14.65 1.99
CA GLY A 68 10.94 15.78 1.09
C GLY A 68 9.67 16.22 0.39
N CYS A 69 9.81 16.79 -0.81
CA CYS A 69 8.70 17.25 -1.63
C CYS A 69 8.91 16.90 -3.12
N GLY A 70 9.77 15.93 -3.37
CA GLY A 70 10.00 15.38 -4.70
C GLY A 70 9.00 14.27 -5.05
N ARG A 71 9.34 13.50 -6.08
CA ARG A 71 8.43 12.54 -6.70
C ARG A 71 9.08 11.18 -6.92
N ILE A 72 8.30 10.12 -6.76
CA ILE A 72 8.65 8.77 -7.21
C ILE A 72 7.65 8.36 -8.30
N ASP A 73 8.17 8.03 -9.49
CA ASP A 73 7.36 7.50 -10.60
C ASP A 73 7.55 5.99 -10.70
N GLY A 74 6.53 5.22 -10.39
CA GLY A 74 6.52 3.77 -10.48
C GLY A 74 6.47 3.20 -11.91
N GLY A 75 6.41 4.08 -12.93
CA GLY A 75 6.56 3.75 -14.34
C GLY A 75 5.39 3.04 -15.00
N GLY A 76 4.39 2.58 -14.26
CA GLY A 76 3.26 1.83 -14.81
C GLY A 76 3.68 0.59 -15.60
N ILE A 77 4.73 -0.09 -15.17
CA ILE A 77 5.36 -1.23 -15.85
C ILE A 77 4.42 -2.44 -15.79
N ARG A 78 4.27 -3.12 -16.91
CA ARG A 78 3.51 -4.37 -16.96
C ARG A 78 4.44 -5.56 -16.87
N ASN A 79 4.04 -6.54 -16.04
CA ASN A 79 4.69 -7.84 -15.94
C ASN A 79 3.67 -8.95 -16.20
N PRO A 80 3.77 -9.66 -17.33
CA PRO A 80 2.84 -10.76 -17.63
C PRO A 80 2.91 -11.93 -16.65
N LEU A 81 3.98 -12.03 -15.86
CA LEU A 81 4.15 -13.04 -14.81
C LEU A 81 3.65 -12.56 -13.45
N GLY A 82 3.32 -11.28 -13.33
CA GLY A 82 2.83 -10.70 -12.08
C GLY A 82 1.35 -10.96 -11.85
N GLU A 83 0.85 -10.45 -10.75
CA GLU A 83 -0.56 -10.54 -10.37
C GLU A 83 -1.47 -10.09 -11.51
N GLU A 84 -2.57 -10.79 -11.69
CA GLU A 84 -3.55 -10.59 -12.79
C GLU A 84 -2.93 -10.64 -14.20
N GLY A 85 -1.71 -11.17 -14.34
CA GLY A 85 -0.99 -11.21 -15.60
C GLY A 85 -0.53 -9.83 -16.10
N MET A 86 -0.45 -8.85 -15.22
CA MET A 86 -0.10 -7.49 -15.62
C MET A 86 0.59 -6.63 -14.58
N ARG A 87 0.48 -6.90 -13.27
CA ARG A 87 1.06 -6.03 -12.24
C ARG A 87 2.58 -6.17 -12.19
N GLY A 88 3.28 -5.07 -12.25
CA GLY A 88 4.75 -5.00 -12.16
C GLY A 88 5.23 -4.90 -10.70
N PRO A 89 6.45 -4.36 -10.48
CA PRO A 89 7.00 -4.16 -9.14
C PRO A 89 6.19 -3.13 -8.33
N HIS A 90 6.17 -3.29 -7.00
CA HIS A 90 5.71 -2.24 -6.10
C HIS A 90 6.61 -1.02 -6.19
N THR A 91 6.11 0.17 -5.80
CA THR A 91 6.98 1.35 -5.78
C THR A 91 7.85 1.35 -4.53
N VAL A 92 7.26 1.21 -3.35
CA VAL A 92 7.99 1.11 -2.08
C VAL A 92 7.50 -0.12 -1.32
N LEU A 93 8.42 -0.94 -0.86
CA LEU A 93 8.15 -2.06 0.04
C LEU A 93 8.87 -1.81 1.36
N VAL A 94 8.13 -1.79 2.46
CA VAL A 94 8.65 -1.63 3.83
C VAL A 94 8.31 -2.88 4.62
N ALA A 95 9.30 -3.55 5.18
CA ALA A 95 9.04 -4.81 5.87
C ALA A 95 9.86 -4.98 7.15
N GLU A 96 9.24 -5.57 8.17
CA GLU A 96 9.89 -5.94 9.41
C GLU A 96 10.67 -4.75 10.02
N THR A 97 10.02 -3.58 10.07
CA THR A 97 10.69 -2.31 10.34
C THR A 97 9.94 -1.51 11.40
N ALA A 98 10.67 -0.96 12.34
CA ALA A 98 10.14 -0.07 13.38
C ALA A 98 10.54 1.39 13.15
N GLY A 99 9.59 2.32 13.41
CA GLY A 99 9.87 3.76 13.36
C GLY A 99 10.11 4.32 11.96
N PHE A 100 9.70 3.63 10.90
CA PHE A 100 9.83 4.15 9.53
C PHE A 100 8.93 5.36 9.31
N THR A 101 9.45 6.35 8.60
CA THR A 101 8.68 7.54 8.25
C THR A 101 8.72 7.80 6.75
N MET A 102 7.55 8.03 6.14
CA MET A 102 7.44 8.49 4.78
C MET A 102 6.60 9.75 4.73
N SER A 103 7.15 10.87 4.25
CA SER A 103 6.43 12.14 4.34
C SER A 103 6.68 13.12 3.19
N GLY A 104 5.60 13.81 2.79
CA GLY A 104 5.61 14.98 1.92
C GLY A 104 5.86 14.71 0.43
N ILE A 105 6.16 13.46 0.04
CA ILE A 105 6.47 13.11 -1.35
C ILE A 105 5.23 12.72 -2.15
N SER A 106 5.35 12.81 -3.48
CA SER A 106 4.36 12.28 -4.42
C SER A 106 4.80 10.93 -4.97
N ILE A 107 3.84 9.99 -5.13
CA ILE A 107 4.05 8.72 -5.82
C ILE A 107 3.05 8.65 -6.98
N ASP A 108 3.56 8.44 -8.19
CA ASP A 108 2.73 8.35 -9.38
C ASP A 108 2.96 7.04 -10.13
N ASN A 109 1.91 6.57 -10.83
CA ASN A 109 1.99 5.45 -11.77
C ASN A 109 2.60 4.17 -11.21
N SER A 110 2.31 3.80 -9.98
CA SER A 110 2.79 2.55 -9.40
C SER A 110 2.44 1.35 -10.29
N SER A 111 3.41 0.46 -10.50
CA SER A 111 3.22 -0.71 -11.35
C SER A 111 2.46 -1.83 -10.64
N ASN A 112 2.43 -1.80 -9.32
CA ASN A 112 1.59 -2.54 -8.40
C ASN A 112 1.18 -1.56 -7.29
N TYR A 113 1.26 -1.91 -6.02
CA TYR A 113 0.94 -1.00 -4.91
C TYR A 113 1.97 0.14 -4.82
N ALA A 114 1.51 1.33 -4.45
CA ALA A 114 2.44 2.45 -4.23
C ALA A 114 3.29 2.21 -2.98
N VAL A 115 2.67 1.71 -1.92
CA VAL A 115 3.37 1.26 -0.71
C VAL A 115 2.83 -0.09 -0.28
N LEU A 116 3.70 -1.10 -0.18
CA LEU A 116 3.40 -2.38 0.45
C LEU A 116 4.15 -2.48 1.77
N GLY A 117 3.42 -2.71 2.86
CA GLY A 117 3.98 -2.87 4.20
C GLY A 117 3.78 -4.28 4.76
N TYR A 118 4.82 -4.85 5.36
CA TYR A 118 4.75 -6.08 6.13
C TYR A 118 5.32 -5.88 7.55
N GLU A 119 4.53 -6.23 8.57
CA GLU A 119 4.96 -6.19 9.97
C GLU A 119 5.66 -4.86 10.37
N LEU A 120 4.91 -3.78 10.24
CA LEU A 120 5.36 -2.44 10.60
C LEU A 120 5.08 -2.15 12.07
N THR A 121 6.00 -1.45 12.74
CA THR A 121 5.81 -1.00 14.12
C THR A 121 6.15 0.49 14.25
N ASP A 122 5.29 1.28 14.90
CA ASP A 122 5.51 2.72 15.14
C ASP A 122 5.83 3.51 13.85
N CYS A 123 5.24 3.13 12.72
CA CYS A 123 5.52 3.74 11.42
C CYS A 123 4.57 4.89 11.10
N LYS A 124 5.05 5.85 10.27
CA LYS A 124 4.29 7.05 9.91
C LYS A 124 4.31 7.31 8.41
N PHE A 125 3.12 7.53 7.86
CA PHE A 125 2.90 7.96 6.48
C PHE A 125 2.12 9.28 6.52
N ASN A 126 2.76 10.40 6.18
CA ASN A 126 2.15 11.71 6.36
C ASN A 126 2.29 12.60 5.12
N GLY A 127 1.19 13.25 4.72
CA GLY A 127 1.20 14.23 3.65
C GLY A 127 1.62 13.66 2.29
N LEU A 128 1.37 12.37 2.04
CA LEU A 128 1.67 11.74 0.77
C LEU A 128 0.59 12.07 -0.27
N LYS A 129 1.01 12.21 -1.52
CA LYS A 129 0.11 12.30 -2.66
C LYS A 129 0.34 11.11 -3.58
N ILE A 130 -0.64 10.21 -3.67
CA ILE A 130 -0.54 8.97 -4.44
C ILE A 130 -1.52 9.03 -5.61
N THR A 131 -1.01 8.88 -6.84
CA THR A 131 -1.82 9.04 -8.06
C THR A 131 -1.58 7.90 -9.04
N GLY A 132 -2.65 7.29 -9.51
CA GLY A 132 -2.59 6.15 -10.45
C GLY A 132 -2.17 4.86 -9.78
N GLY A 133 -1.80 3.89 -10.60
CA GLY A 133 -1.41 2.57 -10.12
C GLY A 133 -2.61 1.72 -9.66
N TRP A 134 -2.34 0.87 -8.70
CA TRP A 134 -3.28 -0.05 -8.06
C TRP A 134 -3.61 0.44 -6.65
N ASP A 135 -3.30 -0.34 -5.60
CA ASP A 135 -3.49 0.17 -4.24
C ASP A 135 -2.53 1.34 -3.92
N GLY A 136 -3.00 2.24 -3.08
CA GLY A 136 -2.17 3.30 -2.54
C GLY A 136 -1.24 2.77 -1.44
N ILE A 137 -1.76 2.56 -0.24
CA ILE A 137 -1.01 1.99 0.88
C ILE A 137 -1.66 0.67 1.29
N HIS A 138 -0.92 -0.43 1.19
CA HIS A 138 -1.38 -1.76 1.60
C HIS A 138 -0.48 -2.29 2.72
N ILE A 139 -1.05 -2.48 3.93
CA ILE A 139 -0.29 -2.90 5.10
C ILE A 139 -0.81 -4.23 5.62
N ARG A 140 0.08 -5.21 5.68
CA ARG A 140 -0.16 -6.56 6.20
C ARG A 140 0.62 -6.77 7.49
N GLY A 141 -0.04 -6.54 8.61
CA GLY A 141 0.58 -6.46 9.93
C GLY A 141 1.11 -5.06 10.23
N GLY A 142 0.43 -4.36 11.13
CA GLY A 142 0.80 -3.02 11.56
C GLY A 142 0.46 -2.82 13.04
N GLU A 143 1.47 -2.45 13.82
CA GLU A 143 1.36 -2.08 15.22
C GLU A 143 1.68 -0.59 15.36
N SER A 144 0.73 0.19 15.90
CA SER A 144 0.92 1.64 16.13
C SER A 144 1.31 2.42 14.87
N VAL A 145 0.63 2.16 13.74
CA VAL A 145 0.89 2.85 12.47
C VAL A 145 -0.03 4.05 12.32
N ASN A 146 0.52 5.17 11.87
CA ASN A 146 -0.22 6.39 11.58
C ASN A 146 -0.16 6.74 10.09
N VAL A 147 -1.34 6.94 9.48
CA VAL A 147 -1.50 7.45 8.11
C VAL A 147 -2.30 8.73 8.17
N SER A 148 -1.68 9.86 7.88
CA SER A 148 -2.34 11.16 8.05
C SER A 148 -2.09 12.13 6.91
N GLU A 149 -3.08 13.00 6.65
CA GLU A 149 -2.99 14.09 5.67
C GLU A 149 -2.62 13.63 4.25
N CYS A 150 -2.92 12.36 3.92
CA CYS A 150 -2.61 11.79 2.62
C CYS A 150 -3.74 12.02 1.61
N GLU A 151 -3.36 12.23 0.35
CA GLU A 151 -4.28 12.32 -0.78
C GLU A 151 -4.08 11.12 -1.71
N PHE A 152 -5.16 10.39 -1.97
CA PHE A 152 -5.17 9.23 -2.84
C PHE A 152 -6.03 9.49 -4.08
N SER A 153 -5.53 9.07 -5.22
CA SER A 153 -6.29 8.93 -6.47
C SER A 153 -5.83 7.65 -7.17
N THR A 154 -6.34 6.50 -6.72
CA THR A 154 -5.85 5.16 -7.10
C THR A 154 -6.79 4.45 -8.08
N GLY A 155 -6.27 3.48 -8.78
CA GLY A 155 -7.07 2.61 -9.64
C GLY A 155 -7.80 1.52 -8.86
N ASP A 156 -7.15 0.98 -7.84
CA ASP A 156 -7.65 -0.03 -6.92
C ASP A 156 -7.84 0.61 -5.52
N ASP A 157 -7.72 -0.12 -4.43
CA ASP A 157 -7.97 0.38 -3.08
C ASP A 157 -7.02 1.54 -2.71
N CYS A 158 -7.53 2.64 -2.12
CA CYS A 158 -6.64 3.69 -1.64
C CYS A 158 -5.80 3.22 -0.45
N MET A 159 -6.43 2.54 0.49
CA MET A 159 -5.79 1.82 1.58
C MET A 159 -6.40 0.45 1.75
N ALA A 160 -5.55 -0.56 1.95
CA ALA A 160 -6.01 -1.91 2.24
C ALA A 160 -5.07 -2.66 3.19
N GLY A 161 -5.52 -3.83 3.66
CA GLY A 161 -4.75 -4.74 4.47
C GLY A 161 -5.44 -5.17 5.75
N GLY A 162 -4.67 -5.53 6.75
CA GLY A 162 -5.17 -5.98 8.04
C GLY A 162 -4.08 -6.53 8.93
N TYR A 163 -4.48 -7.26 9.96
CA TYR A 163 -3.64 -7.53 11.13
C TYR A 163 -3.09 -6.22 11.72
N TRP A 164 -3.98 -5.21 11.75
CA TRP A 164 -3.67 -3.91 12.33
C TRP A 164 -4.03 -3.89 13.80
N HIS A 165 -3.16 -3.31 14.59
CA HIS A 165 -3.41 -2.99 15.99
C HIS A 165 -2.98 -1.55 16.27
N ASN A 166 -3.86 -0.78 16.92
CA ASN A 166 -3.60 0.63 17.23
C ASN A 166 -3.25 1.48 15.98
N MET A 167 -4.03 1.30 14.89
CA MET A 167 -3.88 2.06 13.65
C MET A 167 -4.65 3.37 13.71
N VAL A 168 -4.03 4.46 13.26
CA VAL A 168 -4.68 5.76 13.09
C VAL A 168 -4.66 6.18 11.63
N ILE A 169 -5.84 6.51 11.08
CA ILE A 169 -6.03 7.04 9.73
C ILE A 169 -6.76 8.36 9.87
N ASP A 170 -6.09 9.47 9.59
CA ASP A 170 -6.60 10.78 9.97
C ASP A 170 -6.40 11.84 8.87
N ARG A 171 -7.41 12.70 8.66
CA ARG A 171 -7.38 13.79 7.67
C ARG A 171 -6.94 13.37 6.26
N CYS A 172 -7.34 12.18 5.82
CA CYS A 172 -7.02 11.65 4.49
C CYS A 172 -8.15 11.92 3.48
N ARG A 173 -7.79 12.03 2.21
CA ARG A 173 -8.73 12.15 1.09
C ARG A 173 -8.60 10.95 0.17
N PHE A 174 -9.65 10.16 0.09
CA PHE A 174 -9.71 8.93 -0.69
C PHE A 174 -10.50 9.14 -1.98
N ASN A 175 -9.86 8.89 -3.10
CA ASN A 175 -10.49 8.80 -4.41
C ASN A 175 -10.00 7.53 -5.10
N SER A 176 -10.90 6.63 -5.44
CA SER A 176 -10.57 5.35 -6.06
C SER A 176 -11.59 4.98 -7.13
N SER A 177 -11.17 4.19 -8.10
CA SER A 177 -12.06 3.48 -9.03
C SER A 177 -12.41 2.07 -8.54
N CYS A 178 -12.13 1.77 -7.28
CA CYS A 178 -12.51 0.55 -6.58
C CYS A 178 -12.98 0.92 -5.16
N ASN A 179 -12.15 0.84 -4.13
CA ASN A 179 -12.58 1.14 -2.78
C ASN A 179 -11.70 2.21 -2.11
N GLY A 180 -12.27 2.96 -1.18
CA GLY A 180 -11.53 3.93 -0.39
C GLY A 180 -10.63 3.24 0.63
N LEU A 181 -11.22 2.53 1.57
CA LEU A 181 -10.52 1.77 2.60
C LEU A 181 -11.04 0.33 2.65
N ARG A 182 -10.13 -0.65 2.66
CA ARG A 182 -10.49 -2.06 2.73
C ARG A 182 -9.71 -2.78 3.84
N MET A 183 -10.40 -3.14 4.93
CA MET A 183 -9.87 -4.03 5.97
C MET A 183 -10.24 -5.47 5.60
N ILE A 184 -9.27 -6.25 5.18
CA ILE A 184 -9.47 -7.61 4.63
C ILE A 184 -8.90 -8.70 5.51
N MET A 185 -8.47 -8.37 6.72
CA MET A 185 -7.90 -9.31 7.69
C MET A 185 -8.29 -8.86 9.09
N PRO A 186 -8.15 -9.71 10.09
CA PRO A 186 -8.42 -9.31 11.48
C PRO A 186 -7.69 -8.03 11.85
N SER A 187 -8.36 -7.15 12.60
CA SER A 187 -7.77 -5.91 13.07
C SER A 187 -8.42 -5.45 14.37
N GLU A 188 -7.66 -4.72 15.18
CA GLU A 188 -8.08 -4.23 16.48
C GLU A 188 -7.62 -2.79 16.70
N ASP A 189 -8.47 -1.99 17.36
CA ASP A 189 -8.18 -0.60 17.73
C ASP A 189 -7.75 0.26 16.53
N VAL A 190 -8.67 0.41 15.56
CA VAL A 190 -8.45 1.25 14.37
C VAL A 190 -9.29 2.51 14.45
N TRP A 191 -8.65 3.67 14.35
CA TRP A 191 -9.28 4.98 14.41
C TRP A 191 -9.20 5.65 13.05
N ILE A 192 -10.38 5.99 12.50
CA ILE A 192 -10.52 6.68 11.21
C ILE A 192 -11.23 8.00 11.50
N SER A 193 -10.55 9.13 11.31
CA SER A 193 -11.09 10.45 11.64
C SER A 193 -10.84 11.49 10.55
N ASP A 194 -11.79 12.43 10.42
CA ASP A 194 -11.70 13.59 9.54
C ASP A 194 -11.32 13.26 8.08
N CYS A 195 -11.76 12.09 7.61
CA CYS A 195 -11.46 11.57 6.28
C CYS A 195 -12.58 11.86 5.28
N ALA A 196 -12.22 12.11 4.02
CA ALA A 196 -13.18 12.32 2.94
C ALA A 196 -13.04 11.21 1.88
N PHE A 197 -14.17 10.56 1.55
CA PHE A 197 -14.30 9.57 0.48
C PHE A 197 -15.04 10.21 -0.70
N ILE A 198 -14.38 10.34 -1.85
CA ILE A 198 -14.84 11.19 -2.94
C ILE A 198 -14.84 10.39 -4.26
N GLY A 199 -16.02 10.05 -4.75
CA GLY A 199 -16.20 9.49 -6.10
C GLY A 199 -16.63 10.55 -7.12
N PRO A 200 -16.62 10.22 -8.43
CA PRO A 200 -16.06 9.01 -9.01
C PRO A 200 -14.53 8.96 -8.96
N GLY A 201 -13.96 7.75 -9.16
CA GLY A 201 -12.52 7.57 -9.24
C GLY A 201 -11.92 8.26 -10.47
N ARG A 202 -10.78 8.88 -10.29
CA ARG A 202 -10.06 9.61 -11.36
C ARG A 202 -9.05 8.74 -12.10
N SER A 203 -8.45 7.79 -11.40
CA SER A 203 -7.46 6.86 -11.95
C SER A 203 -8.14 5.56 -12.37
N PRO A 204 -7.76 4.96 -13.51
CA PRO A 204 -8.41 3.74 -13.99
C PRO A 204 -8.04 2.51 -13.15
N HIS A 205 -9.02 1.65 -12.92
CA HIS A 205 -8.78 0.27 -12.51
C HIS A 205 -8.45 -0.55 -13.77
N ARG A 206 -7.18 -0.84 -13.98
CA ARG A 206 -6.65 -1.30 -15.28
C ARG A 206 -7.11 -2.69 -15.72
N THR A 207 -7.64 -3.52 -14.81
CA THR A 207 -8.25 -4.80 -15.20
C THR A 207 -9.64 -4.63 -15.81
N THR A 208 -10.33 -3.53 -15.51
CA THR A 208 -11.70 -3.31 -15.94
C THR A 208 -11.87 -2.20 -16.96
N SER A 209 -11.02 -1.18 -16.93
CA SER A 209 -11.15 0.01 -17.76
C SER A 209 -9.84 0.79 -17.88
N ASP A 210 -9.67 1.52 -18.99
CA ASP A 210 -8.63 2.53 -19.16
C ASP A 210 -9.04 3.92 -18.65
N LYS A 211 -10.23 4.02 -18.06
CA LYS A 211 -10.79 5.26 -17.51
C LYS A 211 -11.08 5.07 -16.02
N GLY A 212 -11.13 6.17 -15.29
CA GLY A 212 -11.65 6.17 -13.93
C GLY A 212 -13.10 5.64 -13.89
N GLY A 213 -13.44 5.00 -12.81
CA GLY A 213 -14.75 4.38 -12.57
C GLY A 213 -15.41 4.89 -11.29
N ASP A 214 -16.55 4.32 -10.96
CA ASP A 214 -17.21 4.64 -9.71
C ASP A 214 -16.41 4.08 -8.52
N MET A 215 -16.35 4.84 -7.44
CA MET A 215 -15.91 4.29 -6.16
C MET A 215 -16.99 3.32 -5.68
N LEU A 216 -16.65 2.04 -5.60
CA LEU A 216 -17.61 0.98 -5.26
C LEU A 216 -18.04 1.07 -3.80
N HIS A 217 -17.06 1.27 -2.91
CA HIS A 217 -17.30 1.41 -1.48
C HIS A 217 -16.37 2.47 -0.88
N ALA A 218 -16.90 3.27 0.05
CA ALA A 218 -16.06 4.13 0.86
C ALA A 218 -15.17 3.28 1.78
N MET A 219 -15.77 2.30 2.45
CA MET A 219 -15.08 1.37 3.35
C MET A 219 -15.64 -0.05 3.22
N ILE A 220 -14.76 -1.05 3.27
CA ILE A 220 -15.09 -2.47 3.33
C ILE A 220 -14.46 -3.08 4.59
N PHE A 221 -15.22 -3.93 5.25
CA PHE A 221 -14.81 -4.67 6.45
C PHE A 221 -14.97 -6.17 6.19
N GLU A 222 -13.87 -6.86 5.93
CA GLU A 222 -13.79 -8.28 5.59
C GLU A 222 -12.79 -8.99 6.52
N PRO A 223 -13.16 -9.28 7.78
CA PRO A 223 -12.19 -9.76 8.76
C PRO A 223 -11.59 -11.13 8.46
N GLY A 224 -12.24 -11.93 7.62
CA GLY A 224 -11.73 -13.23 7.16
C GLY A 224 -10.76 -13.17 6.00
N GLY A 225 -10.55 -11.99 5.42
CA GLY A 225 -9.67 -11.82 4.27
C GLY A 225 -10.17 -12.51 2.99
N TRP A 226 -9.23 -12.91 2.14
CA TRP A 226 -9.54 -13.59 0.88
C TRP A 226 -9.74 -15.11 1.00
N GLY A 227 -9.87 -15.64 2.17
CA GLY A 227 -10.04 -17.08 2.41
C GLY A 227 -11.03 -17.35 3.53
N ASP A 228 -11.22 -18.61 3.85
CA ASP A 228 -12.08 -19.05 4.93
C ASP A 228 -11.47 -18.87 6.34
N ALA A 229 -10.41 -18.08 6.45
CA ALA A 229 -9.76 -17.86 7.73
C ALA A 229 -10.71 -17.07 8.65
N PRO A 230 -10.95 -17.56 9.87
CA PRO A 230 -11.74 -16.83 10.84
C PRO A 230 -11.03 -15.54 11.21
N GLY A 231 -11.76 -14.46 11.33
CA GLY A 231 -11.22 -13.17 11.72
C GLY A 231 -12.22 -12.32 12.48
N THR A 232 -11.71 -11.38 13.24
CA THR A 232 -12.52 -10.42 13.99
C THR A 232 -12.03 -9.01 13.74
N LEU A 233 -12.96 -8.07 13.77
CA LEU A 233 -12.67 -6.65 13.86
C LEU A 233 -13.22 -6.15 15.21
N SER A 234 -12.38 -5.51 15.99
CA SER A 234 -12.75 -4.94 17.28
C SER A 234 -12.16 -3.55 17.49
N GLY A 235 -12.80 -2.72 18.29
CA GLY A 235 -12.30 -1.37 18.56
C GLY A 235 -12.24 -0.45 17.33
N ILE A 236 -13.05 -0.69 16.29
CA ILE A 236 -13.06 0.15 15.10
C ILE A 236 -13.90 1.40 15.35
N CYS A 237 -13.29 2.57 15.27
CA CYS A 237 -13.94 3.86 15.47
C CYS A 237 -13.82 4.73 14.23
N VAL A 238 -14.98 5.15 13.68
CA VAL A 238 -15.04 6.09 12.54
C VAL A 238 -15.75 7.35 13.01
N LYS A 239 -15.11 8.50 12.84
CA LYS A 239 -15.67 9.81 13.20
C LYS A 239 -15.05 10.95 12.42
N ASN A 240 -15.69 12.09 12.41
CA ASN A 240 -15.22 13.40 11.99
C ASN A 240 -15.72 14.47 12.95
#